data_c1f24661e9bcd73853322d217a64acfb
#
_entry.id   c1f24661e9bcd73853322d217a64acfb
#
_cell.length_a   1.000
_cell.length_b   1.000
_cell.length_c   1.000
_cell.angle_alpha   90.00
_cell.angle_beta   90.00
_cell.angle_gamma   90.00
#
_symmetry.space_group_name_H-M   'P 1'
#
loop_
_entity.id
_entity.type
_entity.pdbx_description
1 polymer ?
#
loop_
_entity_poly.entity_id
_entity_poly.type
_entity_poly.pdbx_seq_one_letter_code
_entity_poly.pdbx_strand_id
1 'polypeptide(L)'
;DPSMGERFAREPDVELRTCAREGADERAWAELGEAHAYQISAARDEVPRRWFATRALLARCPQLLCVSSSGAGYDTVDVAACSEAGVLVVNQAGANARSVAEVTLGLMLDLSRRISESDRRLRRERGFSREDLTGREISGKVLGLVGIGHVGTRVAALARAFGMTVLASDPYLTE
;
A
#
# COMPACT_ATOMS: atom_id res chain seq x y z
N ASP A 1 12.57 -7.62 -0.04
CA ASP A 1 12.92 -7.01 -1.32
C ASP A 1 14.43 -7.19 -1.55
N PRO A 2 14.86 -7.94 -2.58
CA PRO A 2 16.29 -8.12 -2.91
C PRO A 2 17.02 -6.79 -3.11
N SER A 3 16.35 -5.78 -3.67
CA SER A 3 16.93 -4.46 -3.91
C SER A 3 17.31 -3.71 -2.62
N MET A 4 16.58 -3.97 -1.53
CA MET A 4 16.90 -3.39 -0.21
C MET A 4 18.17 -4.04 0.37
N GLY A 5 18.27 -5.38 0.31
CA GLY A 5 19.46 -6.09 0.75
C GLY A 5 20.72 -5.66 -0.01
N GLU A 6 20.62 -5.50 -1.33
CA GLU A 6 21.73 -5.02 -2.16
C GLU A 6 22.15 -3.59 -1.83
N ARG A 7 21.21 -2.72 -1.48
CA ARG A 7 21.52 -1.35 -1.07
C ARG A 7 22.25 -1.31 0.26
N PHE A 8 21.70 -1.98 1.28
CA PHE A 8 22.31 -1.99 2.61
C PHE A 8 23.67 -2.70 2.64
N ALA A 9 23.90 -3.70 1.77
CA ALA A 9 25.21 -4.33 1.64
C ALA A 9 26.33 -3.37 1.18
N ARG A 10 25.98 -2.17 0.70
CA ARG A 10 26.95 -1.12 0.29
C ARG A 10 27.21 -0.09 1.36
N GLU A 11 26.44 -0.12 2.45
CA GLU A 11 26.55 0.82 3.56
C GLU A 11 27.33 0.13 4.70
N PRO A 12 28.60 0.48 4.94
CA PRO A 12 29.46 -0.25 5.88
C PRO A 12 29.01 -0.15 7.33
N ASP A 13 28.21 0.87 7.65
CA ASP A 13 27.71 1.14 9.01
C ASP A 13 26.31 0.55 9.25
N VAL A 14 25.76 -0.22 8.29
CA VAL A 14 24.42 -0.81 8.36
C VAL A 14 24.50 -2.33 8.33
N GLU A 15 24.06 -2.96 9.39
CA GLU A 15 23.84 -4.41 9.44
C GLU A 15 22.37 -4.73 9.21
N LEU A 16 22.05 -5.42 8.12
CA LEU A 16 20.68 -5.89 7.81
C LEU A 16 20.47 -7.29 8.38
N ARG A 17 19.58 -7.42 9.34
CA ARG A 17 19.12 -8.69 9.89
C ARG A 17 17.70 -8.97 9.42
N THR A 18 17.42 -10.22 9.03
CA THR A 18 16.09 -10.65 8.58
C THR A 18 15.52 -11.65 9.57
N CYS A 19 14.37 -11.35 10.15
CA CYS A 19 13.66 -12.26 11.04
C CYS A 19 12.60 -13.04 10.28
N ALA A 20 12.50 -14.35 10.51
CA ALA A 20 11.42 -15.16 9.98
C ALA A 20 10.08 -14.74 10.59
N ARG A 21 9.02 -14.74 9.79
CA ARG A 21 7.66 -14.39 10.25
C ARG A 21 7.10 -15.46 11.22
N GLU A 22 7.49 -16.70 11.02
CA GLU A 22 7.05 -17.88 11.78
C GLU A 22 8.25 -18.64 12.33
N GLY A 23 8.08 -19.32 13.45
CA GLY A 23 9.12 -20.12 14.10
C GLY A 23 9.95 -19.32 15.11
N ALA A 24 11.07 -19.83 15.53
CA ALA A 24 12.08 -19.35 16.50
C ALA A 24 11.91 -17.92 17.08
N ASP A 25 10.82 -17.67 17.79
CA ASP A 25 10.45 -16.37 18.35
C ASP A 25 11.56 -15.80 19.27
N GLU A 26 12.26 -16.67 20.02
CA GLU A 26 13.32 -16.20 20.94
C GLU A 26 14.49 -15.56 20.21
N ARG A 27 14.94 -16.15 19.10
CA ARG A 27 16.00 -15.58 18.29
C ARG A 27 15.58 -14.27 17.65
N ALA A 28 14.38 -14.24 17.07
CA ALA A 28 13.84 -13.03 16.45
C ALA A 28 13.67 -11.88 17.46
N TRP A 29 13.24 -12.20 18.69
CA TRP A 29 13.17 -11.22 19.78
C TRP A 29 14.53 -10.74 20.24
N ALA A 30 15.54 -11.59 20.31
CA ALA A 30 16.90 -11.19 20.66
C ALA A 30 17.48 -10.21 19.60
N GLU A 31 17.34 -10.57 18.32
CA GLU A 31 17.80 -9.72 17.21
C GLU A 31 17.07 -8.38 17.16
N LEU A 32 15.74 -8.38 17.36
CA LEU A 32 14.94 -7.16 17.35
C LEU A 32 15.22 -6.27 18.57
N GLY A 33 15.53 -6.87 19.72
CA GLY A 33 15.89 -6.13 20.96
C GLY A 33 17.16 -5.32 20.82
N GLU A 34 18.07 -5.72 19.92
CA GLU A 34 19.31 -5.02 19.60
C GLU A 34 19.19 -4.05 18.41
N ALA A 35 18.05 -4.07 17.71
CA ALA A 35 17.86 -3.30 16.49
C ALA A 35 17.65 -1.81 16.76
N HIS A 36 18.27 -0.95 15.94
CA HIS A 36 18.04 0.49 15.93
C HIS A 36 16.92 0.90 14.98
N ALA A 37 16.65 0.10 13.96
CA ALA A 37 15.56 0.32 13.02
C ALA A 37 14.79 -1.00 12.77
N TYR A 38 13.47 -0.91 12.69
CA TYR A 38 12.59 -2.03 12.43
C TYR A 38 11.72 -1.76 11.22
N GLN A 39 11.80 -2.61 10.20
CA GLN A 39 10.90 -2.56 9.06
C GLN A 39 9.84 -3.65 9.15
N ILE A 40 8.58 -3.23 9.00
CA ILE A 40 7.42 -4.11 9.08
C ILE A 40 6.48 -3.88 7.91
N SER A 41 5.73 -4.92 7.49
CA SER A 41 4.64 -4.73 6.52
C SER A 41 3.50 -3.90 7.09
N ALA A 42 2.90 -3.06 6.25
CA ALA A 42 1.73 -2.25 6.61
C ALA A 42 0.47 -3.08 6.85
N ALA A 43 0.34 -4.23 6.18
CA ALA A 43 -0.88 -5.03 6.17
C ALA A 43 -0.96 -5.96 7.39
N ARG A 44 -2.09 -5.90 8.11
CA ARG A 44 -2.31 -6.65 9.35
C ARG A 44 -2.40 -8.15 9.16
N ASP A 45 -2.80 -8.62 8.00
CA ASP A 45 -2.93 -10.02 7.61
C ASP A 45 -1.61 -10.64 7.12
N GLU A 46 -0.61 -9.81 6.86
CA GLU A 46 0.71 -10.26 6.43
C GLU A 46 1.67 -10.55 7.58
N VAL A 47 1.38 -10.07 8.78
CA VAL A 47 2.28 -10.15 9.93
C VAL A 47 1.54 -10.58 11.19
N PRO A 48 2.03 -11.57 11.94
CA PRO A 48 1.48 -11.92 13.26
C PRO A 48 1.45 -10.72 14.21
N ARG A 49 0.38 -10.59 15.00
CA ARG A 49 0.16 -9.45 15.90
C ARG A 49 1.30 -9.19 16.89
N ARG A 50 2.03 -10.25 17.30
CA ARG A 50 3.16 -10.12 18.21
C ARG A 50 4.31 -9.25 17.67
N TRP A 51 4.37 -9.09 16.35
CA TRP A 51 5.37 -8.28 15.66
C TRP A 51 4.92 -6.85 15.37
N PHE A 52 3.65 -6.50 15.67
CA PHE A 52 3.19 -5.13 15.49
C PHE A 52 3.98 -4.19 16.40
N ALA A 53 4.37 -3.04 15.85
CA ALA A 53 5.09 -2.01 16.60
C ALA A 53 4.14 -1.31 17.59
N THR A 54 3.83 -1.99 18.66
CA THR A 54 2.98 -1.56 19.76
C THR A 54 3.82 -1.20 20.98
N ARG A 55 3.19 -0.60 22.00
CA ARG A 55 3.85 -0.34 23.28
C ARG A 55 4.55 -1.57 23.87
N ALA A 56 3.95 -2.76 23.73
CA ALA A 56 4.53 -4.01 24.22
C ALA A 56 5.81 -4.40 23.47
N LEU A 57 5.87 -4.21 22.15
CA LEU A 57 7.10 -4.45 21.37
C LEU A 57 8.16 -3.40 21.71
N LEU A 58 7.80 -2.13 21.77
CA LEU A 58 8.74 -1.03 22.06
C LEU A 58 9.41 -1.22 23.42
N ALA A 59 8.67 -1.69 24.43
CA ALA A 59 9.23 -2.01 25.75
C ALA A 59 10.31 -3.09 25.73
N ARG A 60 10.29 -3.98 24.73
CA ARG A 60 11.29 -5.06 24.52
C ARG A 60 12.45 -4.62 23.64
N CYS A 61 12.35 -3.48 22.98
CA CYS A 61 13.31 -2.98 22.00
C CYS A 61 13.81 -1.60 22.39
N PRO A 62 14.56 -1.47 23.50
CA PRO A 62 14.94 -0.15 24.06
C PRO A 62 15.93 0.64 23.20
N GLN A 63 16.58 -0.01 22.23
CA GLN A 63 17.52 0.64 21.31
C GLN A 63 16.84 1.13 20.02
N LEU A 64 15.53 0.87 19.86
CA LEU A 64 14.83 1.18 18.63
C LEU A 64 14.64 2.70 18.48
N LEU A 65 15.13 3.24 17.37
CA LEU A 65 15.07 4.66 17.01
C LEU A 65 14.05 4.92 15.90
N CYS A 66 13.76 3.92 15.08
CA CYS A 66 12.90 4.07 13.92
C CYS A 66 12.08 2.80 13.64
N VAL A 67 10.78 3.00 13.32
CA VAL A 67 9.93 1.98 12.72
C VAL A 67 9.57 2.41 11.31
N SER A 68 9.90 1.57 10.32
CA SER A 68 9.60 1.79 8.92
C SER A 68 8.49 0.86 8.45
N SER A 69 7.40 1.43 7.92
CA SER A 69 6.34 0.66 7.28
C SER A 69 6.64 0.46 5.79
N SER A 70 6.61 -0.79 5.32
CA SER A 70 6.79 -1.12 3.90
C SER A 70 5.51 -0.85 3.11
N GLY A 71 5.28 0.40 2.74
CA GLY A 71 4.09 0.85 2.02
C GLY A 71 3.60 2.21 2.49
N ALA A 72 2.48 2.67 1.94
CA ALA A 72 1.87 3.93 2.36
C ALA A 72 1.08 3.80 3.67
N GLY A 73 0.54 2.61 3.95
CA GLY A 73 -0.16 2.30 5.19
C GLY A 73 0.78 2.09 6.37
N TYR A 74 0.22 2.12 7.58
CA TYR A 74 0.94 1.87 8.84
C TYR A 74 0.05 1.20 9.89
N ASP A 75 -0.89 0.36 9.45
CA ASP A 75 -1.89 -0.27 10.33
C ASP A 75 -1.30 -1.23 11.38
N THR A 76 -0.04 -1.64 11.19
CA THR A 76 0.73 -2.48 12.11
C THR A 76 1.57 -1.68 13.10
N VAL A 77 1.51 -0.35 13.05
CA VAL A 77 2.32 0.57 13.88
C VAL A 77 1.41 1.44 14.75
N ASP A 78 1.62 1.39 16.05
CA ASP A 78 1.02 2.31 17.02
C ASP A 78 1.85 3.59 17.05
N VAL A 79 1.46 4.56 16.21
CA VAL A 79 2.19 5.84 16.06
C VAL A 79 2.22 6.62 17.37
N ALA A 80 1.14 6.57 18.18
CA ALA A 80 1.10 7.26 19.46
C ALA A 80 2.12 6.66 20.44
N ALA A 81 2.16 5.32 20.55
CA ALA A 81 3.13 4.63 21.38
C ALA A 81 4.58 4.88 20.93
N CYS A 82 4.82 4.90 19.60
CA CYS A 82 6.15 5.22 19.06
C CYS A 82 6.56 6.67 19.42
N SER A 83 5.65 7.64 19.26
CA SER A 83 5.92 9.04 19.59
C SER A 83 6.22 9.24 21.08
N GLU A 84 5.47 8.59 21.96
CA GLU A 84 5.71 8.62 23.41
C GLU A 84 7.06 7.99 23.79
N ALA A 85 7.49 6.95 23.05
CA ALA A 85 8.79 6.31 23.24
C ALA A 85 9.95 7.03 22.57
N GLY A 86 9.70 8.13 21.83
CA GLY A 86 10.74 8.85 21.07
C GLY A 86 11.22 8.11 19.82
N VAL A 87 10.42 7.16 19.31
CA VAL A 87 10.73 6.34 18.12
C VAL A 87 10.10 6.97 16.88
N LEU A 88 10.92 7.26 15.88
CA LEU A 88 10.45 7.79 14.59
C LEU A 88 9.62 6.76 13.83
N VAL A 89 8.51 7.19 13.25
CA VAL A 89 7.72 6.36 12.32
C VAL A 89 7.84 6.93 10.92
N VAL A 90 8.24 6.09 9.97
CA VAL A 90 8.34 6.43 8.55
C VAL A 90 7.54 5.45 7.70
N ASN A 91 6.98 5.95 6.61
CA ASN A 91 6.28 5.13 5.61
C ASN A 91 6.67 5.56 4.20
N GLN A 92 6.12 4.87 3.19
CA GLN A 92 6.39 5.17 1.79
C GLN A 92 5.23 5.95 1.14
N ALA A 93 4.69 6.96 1.84
CA ALA A 93 3.58 7.76 1.34
C ALA A 93 3.91 8.38 -0.04
N GLY A 94 3.02 8.14 -1.00
CA GLY A 94 3.15 8.64 -2.37
C GLY A 94 4.04 7.80 -3.31
N ALA A 95 4.87 6.90 -2.80
CA ALA A 95 5.78 6.10 -3.63
C ALA A 95 5.04 5.19 -4.63
N ASN A 96 3.93 4.58 -4.21
CA ASN A 96 3.10 3.71 -5.05
C ASN A 96 1.90 4.43 -5.69
N ALA A 97 1.77 5.75 -5.54
CA ALA A 97 0.58 6.48 -5.94
C ALA A 97 0.29 6.40 -7.45
N ARG A 98 1.32 6.29 -8.29
CA ARG A 98 1.16 6.08 -9.73
C ARG A 98 0.55 4.71 -10.00
N SER A 99 1.12 3.66 -9.45
CA SER A 99 0.64 2.28 -9.64
C SER A 99 -0.82 2.12 -9.19
N VAL A 100 -1.17 2.70 -8.04
CA VAL A 100 -2.55 2.67 -7.54
C VAL A 100 -3.50 3.43 -8.46
N ALA A 101 -3.10 4.58 -9.00
CA ALA A 101 -3.90 5.33 -9.94
C ALA A 101 -4.11 4.57 -11.26
N GLU A 102 -3.09 3.91 -11.78
CA GLU A 102 -3.18 3.06 -12.98
C GLU A 102 -4.14 1.89 -12.78
N VAL A 103 -4.04 1.18 -11.65
CA VAL A 103 -4.97 0.09 -11.30
C VAL A 103 -6.40 0.62 -11.15
N THR A 104 -6.58 1.81 -10.57
CA THR A 104 -7.90 2.43 -10.43
C THR A 104 -8.56 2.64 -11.79
N LEU A 105 -7.84 3.21 -12.74
CA LEU A 105 -8.35 3.37 -14.12
C LEU A 105 -8.57 2.01 -14.80
N GLY A 106 -7.67 1.06 -14.59
CA GLY A 106 -7.81 -0.32 -15.08
C GLY A 106 -9.13 -0.96 -14.61
N LEU A 107 -9.44 -0.86 -13.32
CA LEU A 107 -10.69 -1.38 -12.74
C LEU A 107 -11.94 -0.62 -13.26
N MET A 108 -11.86 0.69 -13.43
CA MET A 108 -12.95 1.49 -14.03
C MET A 108 -13.23 1.03 -15.47
N LEU A 109 -12.18 0.80 -16.26
CA LEU A 109 -12.30 0.28 -17.61
C LEU A 109 -12.82 -1.16 -17.63
N ASP A 110 -12.30 -2.01 -16.75
CA ASP A 110 -12.75 -3.40 -16.64
C ASP A 110 -14.24 -3.48 -16.37
N LEU A 111 -14.73 -2.72 -15.39
CA LEU A 111 -16.17 -2.66 -15.06
C LEU A 111 -17.00 -2.07 -16.20
N SER A 112 -16.58 -0.92 -16.74
CA SER A 112 -17.35 -0.20 -17.75
C SER A 112 -17.41 -0.95 -19.09
N ARG A 113 -16.30 -1.59 -19.47
CA ARG A 113 -16.17 -2.33 -20.73
C ARG A 113 -16.42 -3.83 -20.59
N ARG A 114 -16.68 -4.31 -19.35
CA ARG A 114 -16.95 -5.72 -19.02
C ARG A 114 -15.81 -6.66 -19.49
N ILE A 115 -14.55 -6.23 -19.32
CA ILE A 115 -13.38 -6.93 -19.87
C ILE A 115 -13.21 -8.31 -19.24
N SER A 116 -13.12 -8.39 -17.91
CA SER A 116 -12.97 -9.65 -17.18
C SER A 116 -14.19 -10.57 -17.33
N GLU A 117 -15.38 -10.00 -17.45
CA GLU A 117 -16.59 -10.78 -17.72
C GLU A 117 -16.54 -11.39 -19.11
N SER A 118 -16.16 -10.62 -20.10
CA SER A 118 -16.01 -11.08 -21.48
C SER A 118 -14.98 -12.20 -21.59
N ASP A 119 -13.82 -12.05 -20.95
CA ASP A 119 -12.79 -13.10 -20.91
C ASP A 119 -13.32 -14.40 -20.28
N ARG A 120 -13.99 -14.30 -19.13
CA ARG A 120 -14.55 -15.47 -18.45
C ARG A 120 -15.59 -16.20 -19.29
N ARG A 121 -16.49 -15.46 -19.94
CA ARG A 121 -17.54 -16.05 -20.79
C ARG A 121 -16.95 -16.71 -22.03
N LEU A 122 -16.00 -16.03 -22.69
CA LEU A 122 -15.30 -16.60 -23.85
C LEU A 122 -14.60 -17.94 -23.56
N ARG A 123 -14.09 -18.11 -22.34
CA ARG A 123 -13.40 -19.34 -21.93
C ARG A 123 -14.34 -20.46 -21.53
N ARG A 124 -15.55 -20.14 -21.05
CA ARG A 124 -16.45 -21.11 -20.39
C ARG A 124 -17.72 -21.40 -21.17
N GLU A 125 -18.18 -20.46 -21.98
CA GLU A 125 -19.48 -20.51 -22.65
C GLU A 125 -19.33 -20.57 -24.14
N ARG A 126 -20.39 -21.13 -24.79
CA ARG A 126 -20.54 -21.15 -26.25
C ARG A 126 -21.91 -20.55 -26.61
N GLY A 127 -22.00 -19.93 -27.78
CA GLY A 127 -23.31 -19.50 -28.33
C GLY A 127 -23.89 -18.22 -27.73
N PHE A 128 -23.12 -17.40 -27.03
CA PHE A 128 -23.57 -16.05 -26.62
C PHE A 128 -23.30 -15.02 -27.71
N SER A 129 -24.11 -13.95 -27.77
CA SER A 129 -23.90 -12.84 -28.67
C SER A 129 -22.82 -11.87 -28.15
N ARG A 130 -22.09 -11.20 -29.08
CA ARG A 130 -21.23 -10.07 -28.73
C ARG A 130 -22.00 -8.94 -28.01
N GLU A 131 -23.26 -8.78 -28.38
CA GLU A 131 -24.15 -7.74 -27.86
C GLU A 131 -24.41 -7.91 -26.37
N ASP A 132 -24.44 -9.16 -25.87
CA ASP A 132 -24.61 -9.49 -24.45
C ASP A 132 -23.48 -8.94 -23.59
N LEU A 133 -22.32 -8.66 -24.19
CA LEU A 133 -21.12 -8.20 -23.53
C LEU A 133 -20.77 -6.72 -23.85
N THR A 134 -21.71 -6.03 -24.49
CA THR A 134 -21.51 -4.60 -24.78
C THR A 134 -21.37 -3.81 -23.50
N GLY A 135 -20.22 -3.15 -23.34
CA GLY A 135 -19.94 -2.26 -22.23
C GLY A 135 -20.31 -0.80 -22.54
N ARG A 136 -19.95 0.10 -21.63
CA ARG A 136 -20.18 1.52 -21.75
C ARG A 136 -18.84 2.27 -21.82
N GLU A 137 -18.81 3.39 -22.51
CA GLU A 137 -17.66 4.30 -22.51
C GLU A 137 -17.61 5.10 -21.21
N ILE A 138 -16.39 5.41 -20.75
CA ILE A 138 -16.18 6.31 -19.60
C ILE A 138 -16.04 7.77 -20.05
N SER A 139 -15.72 8.03 -21.32
CA SER A 139 -15.64 9.37 -21.89
C SER A 139 -16.97 10.11 -21.72
N GLY A 140 -16.91 11.38 -21.40
CA GLY A 140 -18.07 12.23 -21.12
C GLY A 140 -18.79 11.94 -19.80
N LYS A 141 -18.30 10.98 -18.99
CA LYS A 141 -18.86 10.69 -17.67
C LYS A 141 -18.25 11.61 -16.60
N VAL A 142 -18.94 11.68 -15.47
CA VAL A 142 -18.46 12.40 -14.28
C VAL A 142 -17.84 11.38 -13.33
N LEU A 143 -16.60 11.65 -12.88
CA LEU A 143 -15.93 10.92 -11.83
C LEU A 143 -15.98 11.72 -10.53
N GLY A 144 -16.58 11.16 -9.50
CA GLY A 144 -16.48 11.68 -8.14
C GLY A 144 -15.26 11.10 -7.42
N LEU A 145 -14.43 11.95 -6.83
CA LEU A 145 -13.31 11.56 -5.99
C LEU A 145 -13.53 12.01 -4.55
N VAL A 146 -13.41 11.09 -3.62
CA VAL A 146 -13.31 11.38 -2.19
C VAL A 146 -11.85 11.28 -1.80
N GLY A 147 -11.23 12.43 -1.55
CA GLY A 147 -9.79 12.59 -1.37
C GLY A 147 -9.06 12.94 -2.67
N ILE A 148 -8.26 14.01 -2.63
CA ILE A 148 -7.45 14.51 -3.76
C ILE A 148 -5.96 14.59 -3.39
N GLY A 149 -5.49 13.69 -2.52
CA GLY A 149 -4.10 13.53 -2.16
C GLY A 149 -3.25 12.92 -3.28
N HIS A 150 -2.17 12.23 -2.93
CA HIS A 150 -1.20 11.68 -3.89
C HIS A 150 -1.80 10.78 -4.97
N VAL A 151 -2.73 9.91 -4.60
CA VAL A 151 -3.43 9.00 -5.54
C VAL A 151 -4.52 9.76 -6.29
N GLY A 152 -5.41 10.45 -5.56
CA GLY A 152 -6.56 11.14 -6.14
C GLY A 152 -6.18 12.14 -7.21
N THR A 153 -5.11 12.91 -7.01
CA THR A 153 -4.59 13.85 -8.01
C THR A 153 -4.17 13.15 -9.31
N ARG A 154 -3.52 11.98 -9.20
CA ARG A 154 -3.12 11.19 -10.37
C ARG A 154 -4.31 10.55 -11.08
N VAL A 155 -5.26 10.02 -10.32
CA VAL A 155 -6.52 9.49 -10.88
C VAL A 155 -7.28 10.60 -11.61
N ALA A 156 -7.37 11.80 -11.03
CA ALA A 156 -8.00 12.95 -11.68
C ALA A 156 -7.35 13.32 -13.02
N ALA A 157 -6.02 13.33 -13.07
CA ALA A 157 -5.29 13.62 -14.31
C ALA A 157 -5.55 12.55 -15.38
N LEU A 158 -5.49 11.28 -15.02
CA LEU A 158 -5.78 10.17 -15.94
C LEU A 158 -7.25 10.20 -16.41
N ALA A 159 -8.20 10.39 -15.50
CA ALA A 159 -9.62 10.46 -15.84
C ALA A 159 -9.93 11.60 -16.82
N ARG A 160 -9.31 12.79 -16.65
CA ARG A 160 -9.43 13.89 -17.61
C ARG A 160 -8.86 13.53 -18.98
N ALA A 161 -7.76 12.79 -19.04
CA ALA A 161 -7.20 12.30 -20.30
C ALA A 161 -8.14 11.33 -21.03
N PHE A 162 -9.00 10.62 -20.29
CA PHE A 162 -10.09 9.80 -20.83
C PHE A 162 -11.38 10.60 -21.16
N GLY A 163 -11.33 11.93 -21.12
CA GLY A 163 -12.47 12.78 -21.42
C GLY A 163 -13.55 12.83 -20.34
N MET A 164 -13.20 12.49 -19.09
CA MET A 164 -14.14 12.58 -17.96
C MET A 164 -14.12 13.98 -17.32
N THR A 165 -15.26 14.40 -16.78
CA THR A 165 -15.34 15.50 -15.82
C THR A 165 -15.02 14.96 -14.43
N VAL A 166 -14.17 15.66 -13.66
CA VAL A 166 -13.79 15.24 -12.32
C VAL A 166 -14.34 16.22 -11.29
N LEU A 167 -15.08 15.69 -10.33
CA LEU A 167 -15.51 16.37 -9.10
C LEU A 167 -14.76 15.75 -7.93
N ALA A 168 -14.18 16.58 -7.06
CA ALA A 168 -13.43 16.08 -5.90
C ALA A 168 -13.95 16.71 -4.61
N SER A 169 -13.91 15.94 -3.52
CA SER A 169 -14.14 16.41 -2.16
C SER A 169 -12.98 15.98 -1.28
N ASP A 170 -12.39 16.92 -0.54
CA ASP A 170 -11.29 16.67 0.37
C ASP A 170 -11.40 17.62 1.57
N PRO A 171 -11.40 17.12 2.82
CA PRO A 171 -11.58 17.97 4.00
C PRO A 171 -10.41 18.91 4.27
N TYR A 172 -9.26 18.71 3.62
CA TYR A 172 -8.06 19.52 3.81
C TYR A 172 -7.84 20.56 2.70
N LEU A 173 -8.72 20.61 1.71
CA LEU A 173 -8.67 21.61 0.66
C LEU A 173 -9.84 22.57 0.83
N THR A 174 -9.54 23.87 0.75
CA THR A 174 -10.55 24.93 0.61
C THR A 174 -10.89 25.13 -0.87
N GLU A 175 -12.14 25.54 -1.13
CA GLU A 175 -12.64 25.87 -2.47
C GLU A 175 -11.79 26.96 -3.16
#